data_3605a5cdbd74b97940f2352c8f3a3483
#
_entry.id   3605a5cdbd74b97940f2352c8f3a3483
#
_cell.length_a   1.000
_cell.length_b   1.000
_cell.length_c   1.000
_cell.angle_alpha   90.00
_cell.angle_beta   90.00
_cell.angle_gamma   90.00
#
_symmetry.space_group_name_H-M   'P 1'
#
loop_
_entity.id
_entity.type
_entity.pdbx_description
1 polymer ?
#
loop_
_entity_poly.entity_id
_entity_poly.type
_entity_poly.pdbx_seq_one_letter_code
_entity_poly.pdbx_strand_id
1 'polypeptide(L)'
;MSANYLMDDRGFVSSVIYYEDGQALYQDYLNPKGLWQFREYLQDGGRIEVNPIFAFRFQKKAYRDMGDLIAEFFEKKIAQLPEEGATYFLPACDQHNAFLLARLPHQTTKVLSLFIGRNPQEQLPQLAGLLDKVDLVLVDREDTLRLAQSVFPEQATKFRHLSPFDTRLELGKSQTRKESLLYYQLDFEQGIDDQALYQILHFLSENEETELVFGAFAASQEEMKQLEIRVAEMVAEQFQDQELEKEVDYQGAENPLEDNRHQSKRYSFVNMKDESELIKQLEFVRLIVDLNSQPLLYTQIAGISAGIPQINRVKTEYVSHQKNGYLLENTADFAQAAHYYLDSLQVWNDALIHSIEKIKEHTGEQFLIKLEKWLEEVTYGKEM
;
A
#
# COMPACT_ATOMS: atom_id res chain seq x y z
N MET A 1 20.69 -21.54 28.02
CA MET A 1 20.69 -20.21 27.38
C MET A 1 20.62 -20.40 25.87
N SER A 2 19.66 -19.78 25.17
CA SER A 2 19.54 -19.78 23.71
C SER A 2 19.63 -18.35 23.19
N ALA A 3 19.86 -18.18 21.86
CA ALA A 3 20.00 -16.85 21.29
C ALA A 3 19.33 -16.77 19.92
N ASN A 4 18.66 -15.63 19.65
CA ASN A 4 18.12 -15.26 18.35
C ASN A 4 18.95 -14.14 17.75
N TYR A 5 19.37 -14.34 16.50
CA TYR A 5 20.16 -13.37 15.75
C TYR A 5 19.24 -12.60 14.80
N LEU A 6 19.28 -11.27 14.89
CA LEU A 6 18.55 -10.36 14.01
C LEU A 6 19.53 -9.84 12.94
N MET A 7 19.20 -10.15 11.68
CA MET A 7 20.01 -9.72 10.55
C MET A 7 19.57 -8.34 10.06
N ASP A 8 20.53 -7.50 9.74
CA ASP A 8 20.31 -6.26 8.99
C ASP A 8 20.16 -6.59 7.49
N ASP A 9 19.40 -5.82 6.75
CA ASP A 9 19.22 -5.98 5.29
C ASP A 9 20.55 -5.87 4.49
N ARG A 10 21.55 -5.23 5.08
CA ARG A 10 22.92 -5.12 4.54
C ARG A 10 23.78 -6.37 4.80
N GLY A 11 23.22 -7.44 5.36
CA GLY A 11 23.84 -8.75 5.47
C GLY A 11 24.75 -8.98 6.69
N PHE A 12 24.62 -8.20 7.76
CA PHE A 12 25.31 -8.45 9.03
C PHE A 12 24.34 -8.61 10.21
N VAL A 13 24.79 -9.23 11.29
CA VAL A 13 23.98 -9.36 12.52
C VAL A 13 23.92 -8.00 13.21
N SER A 14 22.72 -7.41 13.28
CA SER A 14 22.49 -6.10 13.91
C SER A 14 22.29 -6.21 15.41
N SER A 15 21.66 -7.29 15.88
CA SER A 15 21.48 -7.53 17.30
C SER A 15 21.30 -9.01 17.63
N VAL A 16 21.46 -9.36 18.90
CA VAL A 16 21.29 -10.72 19.42
C VAL A 16 20.44 -10.65 20.68
N ILE A 17 19.31 -11.38 20.70
CA ILE A 17 18.47 -11.53 21.88
C ILE A 17 18.86 -12.85 22.58
N TYR A 18 19.17 -12.77 23.86
CA TYR A 18 19.52 -13.92 24.70
C TYR A 18 18.36 -14.33 25.60
N TYR A 19 18.12 -15.63 25.67
CA TYR A 19 17.01 -16.23 26.40
C TYR A 19 17.52 -17.21 27.46
N GLU A 20 16.81 -17.25 28.60
CA GLU A 20 16.93 -18.29 29.62
C GLU A 20 15.52 -18.79 29.96
N ASP A 21 15.37 -20.10 30.01
CA ASP A 21 14.08 -20.78 30.27
C ASP A 21 12.90 -20.24 29.43
N GLY A 22 13.17 -19.89 28.16
CA GLY A 22 12.18 -19.35 27.23
C GLY A 22 11.86 -17.86 27.39
N GLN A 23 12.45 -17.18 28.39
CA GLN A 23 12.26 -15.75 28.59
C GLN A 23 13.45 -14.94 28.05
N ALA A 24 13.15 -13.86 27.31
CA ALA A 24 14.17 -12.95 26.81
C ALA A 24 14.78 -12.16 28.00
N LEU A 25 16.10 -12.22 28.15
CA LEU A 25 16.83 -11.57 29.24
C LEU A 25 17.36 -10.20 28.83
N TYR A 26 18.13 -10.19 27.76
CA TYR A 26 18.73 -8.97 27.23
C TYR A 26 18.98 -9.09 25.73
N GLN A 27 19.13 -7.92 25.10
CA GLN A 27 19.48 -7.79 23.70
C GLN A 27 20.77 -6.98 23.55
N ASP A 28 21.75 -7.54 22.85
CA ASP A 28 22.99 -6.86 22.47
C ASP A 28 22.83 -6.24 21.09
N TYR A 29 23.05 -4.94 20.96
CA TYR A 29 23.07 -4.22 19.69
C TYR A 29 24.50 -4.12 19.17
N LEU A 30 24.72 -4.66 17.98
CA LEU A 30 26.05 -4.88 17.42
C LEU A 30 26.42 -3.80 16.38
N ASN A 31 27.71 -3.61 16.18
CA ASN A 31 28.22 -2.92 15.01
C ASN A 31 28.42 -3.92 13.84
N PRO A 32 28.68 -3.46 12.61
CA PRO A 32 28.91 -4.35 11.45
C PRO A 32 30.06 -5.33 11.61
N LYS A 33 30.92 -5.15 12.62
CA LYS A 33 32.03 -6.06 12.96
C LYS A 33 31.66 -7.10 14.02
N GLY A 34 30.38 -7.14 14.44
CA GLY A 34 29.87 -8.07 15.44
C GLY A 34 30.21 -7.72 16.89
N LEU A 35 30.71 -6.52 17.17
CA LEU A 35 30.98 -6.08 18.54
C LEU A 35 29.74 -5.36 19.11
N TRP A 36 29.32 -5.76 20.32
CA TRP A 36 28.19 -5.08 20.96
C TRP A 36 28.56 -3.66 21.39
N GLN A 37 27.66 -2.73 21.09
CA GLN A 37 27.83 -1.30 21.39
C GLN A 37 27.11 -0.92 22.69
N PHE A 38 25.91 -1.46 22.86
CA PHE A 38 25.12 -1.33 24.07
C PHE A 38 24.21 -2.56 24.24
N ARG A 39 23.78 -2.79 25.47
CA ARG A 39 22.92 -3.90 25.90
C ARG A 39 21.65 -3.35 26.51
N GLU A 40 20.52 -3.87 26.10
CA GLU A 40 19.20 -3.61 26.67
C GLU A 40 18.77 -4.78 27.56
N TYR A 41 18.48 -4.53 28.84
CA TYR A 41 17.98 -5.53 29.77
C TYR A 41 16.47 -5.58 29.72
N LEU A 42 15.91 -6.57 29.03
CA LEU A 42 14.49 -6.66 28.71
C LEU A 42 13.59 -6.93 29.93
N GLN A 43 14.16 -7.52 30.97
CA GLN A 43 13.45 -7.78 32.24
C GLN A 43 13.62 -6.66 33.29
N ASP A 44 14.50 -5.71 33.05
CA ASP A 44 14.79 -4.58 33.92
C ASP A 44 14.28 -3.25 33.33
N GLY A 45 13.02 -3.26 32.88
CA GLY A 45 12.36 -2.08 32.31
C GLY A 45 13.01 -1.50 31.04
N GLY A 46 13.80 -2.29 30.32
CA GLY A 46 14.53 -1.85 29.13
C GLY A 46 15.79 -1.02 29.44
N ARG A 47 16.33 -1.11 30.64
CA ARG A 47 17.57 -0.42 31.02
C ARG A 47 18.70 -0.75 30.06
N ILE A 48 19.43 0.29 29.64
CA ILE A 48 20.52 0.16 28.69
C ILE A 48 21.87 0.36 29.40
N GLU A 49 22.82 -0.49 29.06
CA GLU A 49 24.23 -0.38 29.47
C GLU A 49 25.10 -0.23 28.22
N VAL A 50 25.97 0.76 28.21
CA VAL A 50 26.90 1.06 27.13
C VAL A 50 28.18 0.25 27.30
N ASN A 51 28.63 -0.40 26.22
CA ASN A 51 29.93 -1.04 26.23
C ASN A 51 31.05 0.00 26.41
N PRO A 52 31.91 -0.15 27.42
CA PRO A 52 32.97 0.81 27.72
C PRO A 52 33.88 1.14 26.52
N ILE A 53 34.08 0.19 25.58
CA ILE A 53 34.88 0.39 24.39
C ILE A 53 34.25 1.43 23.44
N PHE A 54 32.92 1.56 23.47
CA PHE A 54 32.17 2.50 22.63
C PHE A 54 31.67 3.73 23.40
N ALA A 55 32.07 3.91 24.67
CA ALA A 55 31.61 5.02 25.51
C ALA A 55 31.81 6.41 24.89
N PHE A 56 32.78 6.57 23.99
CA PHE A 56 33.05 7.83 23.27
C PHE A 56 31.93 8.26 22.32
N ARG A 57 31.01 7.35 21.96
CA ARG A 57 29.86 7.61 21.09
C ARG A 57 28.63 8.15 21.85
N PHE A 58 28.58 7.92 23.15
CA PHE A 58 27.45 8.16 24.02
C PHE A 58 27.78 9.23 25.08
N GLN A 59 26.78 9.97 25.53
CA GLN A 59 26.98 10.96 26.63
C GLN A 59 26.93 10.28 28.00
N LYS A 60 26.15 9.19 28.10
CA LYS A 60 25.95 8.45 29.37
C LYS A 60 26.51 7.03 29.22
N LYS A 61 26.89 6.43 30.35
CA LYS A 61 27.30 5.02 30.42
C LYS A 61 26.11 4.06 30.52
N ALA A 62 24.95 4.57 30.94
CA ALA A 62 23.71 3.83 31.02
C ALA A 62 22.52 4.76 30.78
N TYR A 63 21.43 4.20 30.24
CA TYR A 63 20.17 4.90 29.97
C TYR A 63 19.03 4.14 30.64
N ARG A 64 17.97 4.88 30.99
CA ARG A 64 16.79 4.30 31.63
C ARG A 64 16.11 3.28 30.72
N ASP A 65 15.99 3.60 29.44
CA ASP A 65 15.33 2.79 28.40
C ASP A 65 15.83 3.20 27.01
N MET A 66 15.36 2.53 25.96
CA MET A 66 15.69 2.83 24.58
C MET A 66 15.25 4.25 24.17
N GLY A 67 14.13 4.75 24.71
CA GLY A 67 13.67 6.11 24.45
C GLY A 67 14.67 7.17 24.93
N ASP A 68 15.26 6.99 26.14
CA ASP A 68 16.28 7.90 26.68
C ASP A 68 17.58 7.90 25.84
N LEU A 69 17.95 6.72 25.29
CA LEU A 69 19.07 6.61 24.34
C LEU A 69 18.76 7.30 23.00
N ILE A 70 17.59 7.03 22.44
CA ILE A 70 17.15 7.64 21.17
C ILE A 70 17.07 9.16 21.31
N ALA A 71 16.58 9.67 22.46
CA ALA A 71 16.54 11.10 22.74
C ALA A 71 17.89 11.78 22.57
N GLU A 72 18.94 11.20 23.15
CA GLU A 72 20.29 11.75 23.04
C GLU A 72 20.75 11.86 21.57
N PHE A 73 20.57 10.78 20.79
CA PHE A 73 20.99 10.79 19.38
C PHE A 73 20.13 11.71 18.54
N PHE A 74 18.83 11.77 18.81
CA PHE A 74 17.91 12.69 18.15
C PHE A 74 18.30 14.16 18.40
N GLU A 75 18.52 14.54 19.67
CA GLU A 75 18.93 15.89 20.05
C GLU A 75 20.29 16.27 19.44
N LYS A 76 21.26 15.35 19.45
CA LYS A 76 22.55 15.56 18.76
C LYS A 76 22.37 15.80 17.26
N LYS A 77 21.43 15.09 16.62
CA LYS A 77 21.16 15.24 15.19
C LYS A 77 20.48 16.57 14.90
N ILE A 78 19.46 16.94 15.68
CA ILE A 78 18.73 18.20 15.55
C ILE A 78 19.68 19.39 15.73
N ALA A 79 20.58 19.36 16.73
CA ALA A 79 21.55 20.43 16.96
C ALA A 79 22.55 20.67 15.79
N GLN A 80 22.63 19.76 14.83
CA GLN A 80 23.44 19.90 13.61
C GLN A 80 22.67 20.48 12.43
N LEU A 81 21.34 20.63 12.55
CA LEU A 81 20.48 21.14 11.48
C LEU A 81 20.22 22.64 11.66
N PRO A 82 19.93 23.38 10.58
CA PRO A 82 19.54 24.78 10.67
C PRO A 82 18.28 24.94 11.54
N GLU A 83 18.27 25.91 12.45
CA GLU A 83 17.10 26.20 13.28
C GLU A 83 16.03 27.00 12.54
N GLU A 84 16.44 27.94 11.68
CA GLU A 84 15.53 28.81 10.93
C GLU A 84 15.09 28.17 9.60
N GLY A 85 13.78 28.23 9.32
CA GLY A 85 13.19 27.77 8.07
C GLY A 85 13.14 26.24 7.89
N ALA A 86 13.52 25.47 8.90
CA ALA A 86 13.48 24.02 8.82
C ALA A 86 12.05 23.48 8.92
N THR A 87 11.71 22.51 8.07
CA THR A 87 10.46 21.74 8.13
C THR A 87 10.75 20.31 8.51
N TYR A 88 10.04 19.81 9.51
CA TYR A 88 10.16 18.43 9.99
C TYR A 88 8.91 17.64 9.62
N PHE A 89 9.11 16.57 8.86
CA PHE A 89 8.07 15.61 8.52
C PHE A 89 8.16 14.40 9.44
N LEU A 90 7.06 14.09 10.12
CA LEU A 90 6.94 12.93 10.98
C LEU A 90 5.78 12.06 10.49
N PRO A 91 5.97 10.73 10.38
CA PRO A 91 4.83 9.85 10.21
C PRO A 91 3.94 9.91 11.45
N ALA A 92 2.63 9.96 11.30
CA ALA A 92 1.73 9.89 12.44
C ALA A 92 1.91 8.53 13.14
N CYS A 93 2.40 8.58 14.37
CA CYS A 93 2.64 7.41 15.22
C CYS A 93 2.49 7.84 16.67
N ASP A 94 1.46 7.35 17.33
CA ASP A 94 1.09 7.72 18.71
C ASP A 94 2.18 7.42 19.75
N GLN A 95 2.96 6.36 19.56
CA GLN A 95 4.01 5.96 20.51
C GLN A 95 5.21 6.93 20.56
N HIS A 96 5.53 7.61 19.45
CA HIS A 96 6.77 8.37 19.30
C HIS A 96 6.58 9.87 19.07
N ASN A 97 5.46 10.28 18.49
CA ASN A 97 5.29 11.67 18.06
C ASN A 97 5.29 12.67 19.20
N ALA A 98 4.64 12.37 20.32
CA ALA A 98 4.65 13.25 21.49
C ALA A 98 6.08 13.49 22.00
N PHE A 99 6.89 12.44 22.00
CA PHE A 99 8.28 12.46 22.41
C PHE A 99 9.17 13.26 21.45
N LEU A 100 9.02 13.04 20.14
CA LEU A 100 9.79 13.73 19.09
C LEU A 100 9.41 15.21 19.00
N LEU A 101 8.10 15.53 18.94
CA LEU A 101 7.59 16.90 18.84
C LEU A 101 8.02 17.78 20.04
N ALA A 102 8.11 17.20 21.25
CA ALA A 102 8.58 17.92 22.43
C ALA A 102 10.06 18.35 22.35
N ARG A 103 10.84 17.77 21.45
CA ARG A 103 12.30 18.01 21.28
C ARG A 103 12.64 18.81 20.04
N LEU A 104 11.69 19.01 19.14
CA LEU A 104 11.89 19.84 17.96
C LEU A 104 11.94 21.34 18.34
N PRO A 105 12.78 22.16 17.69
CA PRO A 105 12.81 23.60 17.93
C PRO A 105 11.45 24.25 17.70
N HIS A 106 11.11 25.25 18.50
CA HIS A 106 9.79 25.91 18.46
C HIS A 106 9.53 26.66 17.15
N GLN A 107 10.57 27.24 16.55
CA GLN A 107 10.48 28.08 15.34
C GLN A 107 10.43 27.29 14.03
N THR A 108 10.32 25.96 14.10
CA THR A 108 10.30 25.09 12.92
C THR A 108 8.86 24.71 12.54
N THR A 109 8.67 24.39 11.25
CA THR A 109 7.40 23.87 10.76
C THR A 109 7.33 22.36 10.99
N LYS A 110 6.23 21.89 11.58
CA LYS A 110 6.04 20.49 11.95
C LYS A 110 4.86 19.91 11.18
N VAL A 111 5.14 18.89 10.39
CA VAL A 111 4.17 18.23 9.51
C VAL A 111 4.01 16.77 9.93
N LEU A 112 2.79 16.31 10.14
CA LEU A 112 2.48 14.90 10.29
C LEU A 112 1.99 14.32 8.96
N SER A 113 2.40 13.11 8.61
CA SER A 113 1.80 12.32 7.55
C SER A 113 0.93 11.20 8.14
N LEU A 114 -0.36 11.25 7.86
CA LEU A 114 -1.36 10.27 8.27
C LEU A 114 -1.79 9.46 7.05
N PHE A 115 -1.16 8.31 6.85
CA PHE A 115 -1.42 7.43 5.72
C PHE A 115 -2.12 6.15 6.18
N ILE A 116 -3.26 5.83 5.58
CA ILE A 116 -4.15 4.75 6.04
C ILE A 116 -3.46 3.40 6.09
N GLY A 117 -2.61 3.07 5.14
CA GLY A 117 -1.85 1.81 5.18
C GLY A 117 -0.94 1.66 6.40
N ARG A 118 -0.66 2.78 7.12
CA ARG A 118 0.15 2.79 8.34
C ARG A 118 -0.68 3.11 9.59
N ASN A 119 -1.71 3.91 9.44
CA ASN A 119 -2.55 4.41 10.54
C ASN A 119 -4.03 4.10 10.25
N PRO A 120 -4.59 3.04 10.83
CA PRO A 120 -6.02 2.74 10.73
C PRO A 120 -6.89 3.92 11.17
N GLN A 121 -8.06 4.07 10.55
CA GLN A 121 -8.97 5.19 10.84
C GLN A 121 -9.39 5.27 12.31
N GLU A 122 -9.44 4.12 12.99
CA GLU A 122 -9.78 4.03 14.41
C GLU A 122 -8.76 4.72 15.34
N GLN A 123 -7.54 4.97 14.85
CA GLN A 123 -6.51 5.68 15.59
C GLN A 123 -6.60 7.21 15.50
N LEU A 124 -7.46 7.75 14.64
CA LEU A 124 -7.63 9.21 14.50
C LEU A 124 -7.83 9.94 15.84
N PRO A 125 -8.69 9.48 16.78
CA PRO A 125 -8.87 10.18 18.05
C PRO A 125 -7.60 10.34 18.89
N GLN A 126 -6.60 9.46 18.70
CA GLN A 126 -5.34 9.50 19.43
C GLN A 126 -4.44 10.67 19.01
N LEU A 127 -4.72 11.28 17.85
CA LEU A 127 -4.00 12.47 17.39
C LEU A 127 -4.36 13.75 18.16
N ALA A 128 -5.46 13.80 18.91
CA ALA A 128 -5.95 15.00 19.57
C ALA A 128 -4.86 15.75 20.37
N GLY A 129 -4.06 15.02 21.16
CA GLY A 129 -2.96 15.60 21.95
C GLY A 129 -1.73 16.06 21.16
N LEU A 130 -1.69 15.79 19.87
CA LEU A 130 -0.59 16.15 18.97
C LEU A 130 -0.93 17.34 18.05
N LEU A 131 -2.23 17.55 17.73
CA LEU A 131 -2.65 18.55 16.75
C LEU A 131 -2.25 19.98 17.13
N ASP A 132 -2.20 20.30 18.43
CA ASP A 132 -1.76 21.63 18.89
C ASP A 132 -0.25 21.85 18.74
N LYS A 133 0.51 20.77 18.55
CA LYS A 133 1.98 20.79 18.44
C LYS A 133 2.48 20.74 17.00
N VAL A 134 1.58 20.57 16.04
CA VAL A 134 1.90 20.48 14.61
C VAL A 134 1.19 21.57 13.82
N ASP A 135 1.77 21.92 12.71
CA ASP A 135 1.30 23.00 11.86
C ASP A 135 0.45 22.49 10.70
N LEU A 136 0.76 21.30 10.20
CA LEU A 136 0.12 20.68 9.05
C LEU A 136 0.01 19.17 9.24
N VAL A 137 -1.09 18.58 8.78
CA VAL A 137 -1.30 17.12 8.71
C VAL A 137 -1.63 16.75 7.28
N LEU A 138 -0.77 15.96 6.66
CA LEU A 138 -0.97 15.42 5.32
C LEU A 138 -1.71 14.09 5.41
N VAL A 139 -2.75 13.93 4.62
CA VAL A 139 -3.51 12.67 4.51
C VAL A 139 -3.48 12.18 3.05
N ASP A 140 -3.37 10.88 2.87
CA ASP A 140 -3.22 10.26 1.56
C ASP A 140 -4.53 10.05 0.80
N ARG A 141 -5.70 10.21 1.45
CA ARG A 141 -7.02 9.96 0.88
C ARG A 141 -8.03 11.06 1.22
N GLU A 142 -8.91 11.37 0.27
CA GLU A 142 -9.99 12.35 0.49
C GLU A 142 -11.01 11.91 1.55
N ASP A 143 -11.31 10.61 1.66
CA ASP A 143 -12.23 10.11 2.68
C ASP A 143 -11.63 10.26 4.08
N THR A 144 -10.32 9.99 4.24
CA THR A 144 -9.57 10.23 5.48
C THR A 144 -9.54 11.72 5.83
N LEU A 145 -9.36 12.60 4.83
CA LEU A 145 -9.44 14.05 5.03
C LEU A 145 -10.79 14.45 5.62
N ARG A 146 -11.89 14.00 4.98
CA ARG A 146 -13.26 14.33 5.43
C ARG A 146 -13.54 13.80 6.83
N LEU A 147 -13.12 12.57 7.11
CA LEU A 147 -13.27 11.98 8.43
C LEU A 147 -12.46 12.76 9.48
N ALA A 148 -11.18 13.03 9.23
CA ALA A 148 -10.33 13.78 10.15
C ALA A 148 -10.88 15.18 10.44
N GLN A 149 -11.37 15.90 9.42
CA GLN A 149 -12.00 17.22 9.58
C GLN A 149 -13.30 17.15 10.37
N SER A 150 -14.06 16.05 10.27
CA SER A 150 -15.27 15.85 11.07
C SER A 150 -14.98 15.53 12.53
N VAL A 151 -13.91 14.77 12.80
CA VAL A 151 -13.45 14.41 14.15
C VAL A 151 -12.81 15.62 14.86
N PHE A 152 -12.11 16.48 14.11
CA PHE A 152 -11.37 17.64 14.62
C PHE A 152 -11.80 18.95 13.94
N PRO A 153 -13.04 19.42 14.15
CA PRO A 153 -13.57 20.58 13.43
C PRO A 153 -12.79 21.88 13.72
N GLU A 154 -12.25 22.04 14.94
CA GLU A 154 -11.46 23.24 15.31
C GLU A 154 -10.09 23.27 14.63
N GLN A 155 -9.49 22.11 14.34
CA GLN A 155 -8.22 21.96 13.66
C GLN A 155 -8.38 21.54 12.18
N ALA A 156 -9.59 21.59 11.62
CA ALA A 156 -9.88 21.12 10.26
C ALA A 156 -8.97 21.74 9.19
N THR A 157 -8.55 23.00 9.40
CA THR A 157 -7.65 23.72 8.48
C THR A 157 -6.23 23.21 8.46
N LYS A 158 -5.80 22.40 9.44
CA LYS A 158 -4.47 21.78 9.45
C LYS A 158 -4.38 20.57 8.53
N PHE A 159 -5.52 19.91 8.23
CA PHE A 159 -5.54 18.72 7.40
C PHE A 159 -5.56 19.09 5.91
N ARG A 160 -4.68 18.45 5.13
CA ARG A 160 -4.60 18.59 3.66
C ARG A 160 -4.46 17.22 3.02
N HIS A 161 -5.21 17.01 1.95
CA HIS A 161 -5.05 15.82 1.13
C HIS A 161 -3.85 15.96 0.20
N LEU A 162 -2.93 15.02 0.27
CA LEU A 162 -1.77 14.93 -0.60
C LEU A 162 -1.48 13.46 -0.92
N SER A 163 -1.78 13.05 -2.15
CA SER A 163 -1.45 11.70 -2.61
C SER A 163 0.07 11.52 -2.63
N PRO A 164 0.61 10.48 -1.98
CA PRO A 164 2.05 10.21 -1.97
C PRO A 164 2.55 9.57 -3.27
N PHE A 165 1.67 9.29 -4.21
CA PHE A 165 1.98 8.55 -5.42
C PHE A 165 2.31 9.47 -6.58
N ASP A 166 3.37 9.12 -7.33
CA ASP A 166 3.76 9.75 -8.58
C ASP A 166 3.24 8.90 -9.74
N THR A 167 2.28 9.42 -10.48
CA THR A 167 1.72 8.73 -11.65
C THR A 167 2.53 9.06 -12.90
N ARG A 168 2.88 8.02 -13.66
CA ARG A 168 3.57 8.15 -14.95
C ARG A 168 2.79 7.42 -16.01
N LEU A 169 2.75 7.98 -17.22
CA LEU A 169 2.10 7.31 -18.34
C LEU A 169 2.96 6.12 -18.78
N GLU A 170 2.43 4.92 -18.59
CA GLU A 170 3.07 3.66 -18.95
C GLU A 170 2.00 2.75 -19.57
N LEU A 171 1.60 3.09 -20.80
CA LEU A 171 0.47 2.48 -21.47
C LEU A 171 0.64 0.96 -21.59
N GLY A 172 -0.41 0.24 -21.23
CA GLY A 172 -0.51 -1.19 -21.41
C GLY A 172 -0.57 -1.61 -22.89
N LYS A 173 -0.47 -2.91 -23.13
CA LYS A 173 -0.49 -3.56 -24.45
C LYS A 173 -1.72 -4.44 -24.66
N SER A 174 -2.81 -4.18 -23.94
CA SER A 174 -4.03 -5.01 -23.99
C SER A 174 -4.60 -5.14 -25.41
N GLN A 175 -4.42 -4.14 -26.27
CA GLN A 175 -4.86 -4.14 -27.67
C GLN A 175 -4.09 -5.14 -28.54
N THR A 176 -2.99 -5.72 -28.08
CA THR A 176 -2.22 -6.74 -28.82
C THR A 176 -2.74 -8.15 -28.60
N ARG A 177 -3.68 -8.33 -27.66
CA ARG A 177 -4.33 -9.62 -27.38
C ARG A 177 -5.70 -9.66 -28.05
N LYS A 178 -6.12 -10.86 -28.48
CA LYS A 178 -7.46 -11.13 -28.95
C LYS A 178 -8.44 -11.16 -27.77
N GLU A 179 -8.04 -11.88 -26.72
CA GLU A 179 -8.84 -12.05 -25.50
C GLU A 179 -8.76 -10.81 -24.62
N SER A 180 -9.88 -10.42 -24.03
CA SER A 180 -9.98 -9.37 -23.02
C SER A 180 -9.57 -9.91 -21.66
N LEU A 181 -8.38 -9.55 -21.18
CA LEU A 181 -7.91 -9.95 -19.86
C LEU A 181 -8.46 -9.04 -18.77
N LEU A 182 -9.21 -9.60 -17.84
CA LEU A 182 -9.67 -8.96 -16.61
C LEU A 182 -8.68 -9.24 -15.48
N TYR A 183 -8.45 -8.25 -14.64
CA TYR A 183 -7.67 -8.41 -13.40
C TYR A 183 -8.58 -8.10 -12.21
N TYR A 184 -8.81 -9.08 -11.32
CA TYR A 184 -9.59 -8.91 -10.11
C TYR A 184 -8.67 -8.82 -8.90
N GLN A 185 -8.60 -7.64 -8.28
CA GLN A 185 -7.82 -7.36 -7.09
C GLN A 185 -8.52 -7.92 -5.85
N LEU A 186 -7.83 -8.80 -5.15
CA LEU A 186 -8.27 -9.39 -3.89
C LEU A 186 -7.44 -8.87 -2.71
N ASP A 187 -8.10 -8.76 -1.56
CA ASP A 187 -7.51 -8.47 -0.27
C ASP A 187 -8.04 -9.45 0.78
N PHE A 188 -7.18 -10.37 1.22
CA PHE A 188 -7.56 -11.41 2.17
C PHE A 188 -7.90 -10.88 3.57
N GLU A 189 -7.35 -9.73 3.97
CA GLU A 189 -7.67 -9.09 5.25
C GLU A 189 -9.12 -8.63 5.32
N GLN A 190 -9.70 -8.28 4.17
CA GLN A 190 -11.10 -7.87 4.05
C GLN A 190 -12.06 -9.04 3.79
N GLY A 191 -11.50 -10.23 3.52
CA GLY A 191 -12.25 -11.41 3.12
C GLY A 191 -12.67 -11.40 1.64
N ILE A 192 -13.13 -12.55 1.16
CA ILE A 192 -13.57 -12.73 -0.23
C ILE A 192 -15.10 -12.67 -0.26
N ASP A 193 -15.66 -11.77 -1.08
CA ASP A 193 -17.09 -11.64 -1.33
C ASP A 193 -17.54 -12.68 -2.35
N ASP A 194 -18.26 -13.73 -1.90
CA ASP A 194 -18.75 -14.81 -2.75
C ASP A 194 -19.73 -14.33 -3.83
N GLN A 195 -20.51 -13.30 -3.53
CA GLN A 195 -21.44 -12.76 -4.50
C GLN A 195 -20.68 -12.04 -5.63
N ALA A 196 -19.64 -11.29 -5.27
CA ALA A 196 -18.75 -10.66 -6.27
C ALA A 196 -18.03 -11.72 -7.11
N LEU A 197 -17.48 -12.75 -6.45
CA LEU A 197 -16.80 -13.86 -7.11
C LEU A 197 -17.73 -14.56 -8.11
N TYR A 198 -18.96 -14.88 -7.68
CA TYR A 198 -19.96 -15.50 -8.56
C TYR A 198 -20.29 -14.62 -9.78
N GLN A 199 -20.53 -13.31 -9.60
CA GLN A 199 -20.88 -12.42 -10.70
C GLN A 199 -19.75 -12.28 -11.73
N ILE A 200 -18.49 -12.26 -11.26
CA ILE A 200 -17.31 -12.19 -12.14
C ILE A 200 -17.14 -13.49 -12.92
N LEU A 201 -17.28 -14.65 -12.27
CA LEU A 201 -17.21 -15.96 -12.92
C LEU A 201 -18.39 -16.18 -13.89
N HIS A 202 -19.59 -15.70 -13.53
CA HIS A 202 -20.75 -15.75 -14.41
C HIS A 202 -20.55 -14.90 -15.67
N PHE A 203 -20.02 -13.69 -15.50
CA PHE A 203 -19.62 -12.88 -16.66
C PHE A 203 -18.59 -13.61 -17.55
N LEU A 204 -17.60 -14.27 -16.93
CA LEU A 204 -16.60 -15.04 -17.65
C LEU A 204 -17.22 -16.21 -18.42
N SER A 205 -18.21 -16.92 -17.86
CA SER A 205 -18.90 -18.06 -18.53
C SER A 205 -19.67 -17.61 -19.76
N GLU A 206 -20.29 -16.44 -19.73
CA GLU A 206 -21.08 -15.90 -20.86
C GLU A 206 -20.24 -15.23 -21.95
N ASN A 207 -18.94 -14.93 -21.67
CA ASN A 207 -18.07 -14.18 -22.58
C ASN A 207 -16.81 -14.98 -22.92
N GLU A 208 -16.86 -15.79 -23.99
CA GLU A 208 -15.79 -16.73 -24.39
C GLU A 208 -14.43 -16.07 -24.68
N GLU A 209 -14.41 -14.84 -25.17
CA GLU A 209 -13.18 -14.07 -25.47
C GLU A 209 -12.63 -13.31 -24.26
N THR A 210 -13.06 -13.67 -23.05
CA THR A 210 -12.60 -13.05 -21.80
C THR A 210 -11.78 -14.03 -20.97
N GLU A 211 -10.69 -13.55 -20.38
CA GLU A 211 -9.86 -14.25 -19.42
C GLU A 211 -9.79 -13.46 -18.10
N LEU A 212 -9.49 -14.14 -17.00
CA LEU A 212 -9.48 -13.55 -15.66
C LEU A 212 -8.19 -13.90 -14.90
N VAL A 213 -7.60 -12.89 -14.26
CA VAL A 213 -6.54 -13.07 -13.27
C VAL A 213 -7.05 -12.64 -11.91
N PHE A 214 -7.02 -13.57 -10.95
CA PHE A 214 -7.19 -13.26 -9.54
C PHE A 214 -5.83 -12.82 -8.98
N GLY A 215 -5.72 -11.55 -8.57
CA GLY A 215 -4.48 -10.97 -8.08
C GLY A 215 -4.55 -10.65 -6.59
N ALA A 216 -3.53 -11.03 -5.84
CA ALA A 216 -3.35 -10.67 -4.43
C ALA A 216 -1.92 -10.19 -4.18
N PHE A 217 -1.73 -9.42 -3.09
CA PHE A 217 -0.42 -8.99 -2.64
C PHE A 217 0.01 -9.71 -1.38
N ALA A 218 1.25 -10.24 -1.39
CA ALA A 218 1.93 -10.82 -0.23
C ALA A 218 1.08 -11.82 0.57
N ALA A 219 0.11 -12.47 -0.09
CA ALA A 219 -0.72 -13.48 0.52
C ALA A 219 0.12 -14.71 0.90
N SER A 220 -0.27 -15.39 1.96
CA SER A 220 0.34 -16.66 2.34
C SER A 220 0.00 -17.75 1.33
N GLN A 221 0.79 -18.82 1.29
CA GLN A 221 0.49 -19.98 0.44
C GLN A 221 -0.86 -20.63 0.80
N GLU A 222 -1.24 -20.61 2.08
CA GLU A 222 -2.50 -21.14 2.54
C GLU A 222 -3.69 -20.31 2.04
N GLU A 223 -3.62 -18.97 2.11
CA GLU A 223 -4.65 -18.08 1.58
C GLU A 223 -4.87 -18.27 0.08
N MET A 224 -3.79 -18.33 -0.69
CA MET A 224 -3.88 -18.58 -2.14
C MET A 224 -4.50 -19.94 -2.44
N LYS A 225 -4.12 -20.98 -1.71
CA LYS A 225 -4.69 -22.32 -1.86
C LYS A 225 -6.18 -22.37 -1.49
N GLN A 226 -6.59 -21.66 -0.44
CA GLN A 226 -8.00 -21.56 -0.05
C GLN A 226 -8.83 -20.83 -1.13
N LEU A 227 -8.28 -19.80 -1.74
CA LEU A 227 -8.90 -19.13 -2.88
C LEU A 227 -9.09 -20.10 -4.06
N GLU A 228 -8.05 -20.84 -4.44
CA GLU A 228 -8.12 -21.81 -5.53
C GLU A 228 -9.20 -22.88 -5.29
N ILE A 229 -9.27 -23.41 -4.06
CA ILE A 229 -10.30 -24.37 -3.65
C ILE A 229 -11.69 -23.73 -3.75
N ARG A 230 -11.88 -22.54 -3.20
CA ARG A 230 -13.16 -21.83 -3.20
C ARG A 230 -13.67 -21.54 -4.60
N VAL A 231 -12.78 -21.08 -5.49
CA VAL A 231 -13.13 -20.87 -6.91
C VAL A 231 -13.49 -22.20 -7.57
N ALA A 232 -12.71 -23.25 -7.36
CA ALA A 232 -12.99 -24.57 -7.93
C ALA A 232 -14.32 -25.17 -7.46
N GLU A 233 -14.64 -25.03 -6.17
CA GLU A 233 -15.93 -25.46 -5.61
C GLU A 233 -17.10 -24.68 -6.22
N MET A 234 -17.00 -23.35 -6.32
CA MET A 234 -18.03 -22.51 -6.93
C MET A 234 -18.22 -22.85 -8.42
N VAL A 235 -17.11 -23.09 -9.14
CA VAL A 235 -17.19 -23.50 -10.56
C VAL A 235 -17.90 -24.85 -10.69
N ALA A 236 -17.54 -25.84 -9.89
CA ALA A 236 -18.17 -27.17 -9.92
C ALA A 236 -19.65 -27.17 -9.54
N GLU A 237 -20.07 -26.27 -8.64
CA GLU A 237 -21.46 -26.18 -8.18
C GLU A 237 -22.38 -25.36 -9.09
N GLN A 238 -21.84 -24.30 -9.73
CA GLN A 238 -22.65 -23.26 -10.38
C GLN A 238 -22.48 -23.21 -11.91
N PHE A 239 -21.40 -23.80 -12.46
CA PHE A 239 -21.07 -23.71 -13.88
C PHE A 239 -20.79 -25.09 -14.47
N GLN A 240 -20.87 -25.19 -15.79
CA GLN A 240 -20.36 -26.36 -16.52
C GLN A 240 -18.86 -26.16 -16.77
N ASP A 241 -18.04 -27.18 -16.59
CA ASP A 241 -16.56 -27.09 -16.74
C ASP A 241 -16.15 -26.47 -18.08
N GLN A 242 -16.86 -26.82 -19.17
CA GLN A 242 -16.58 -26.34 -20.53
C GLN A 242 -16.79 -24.83 -20.71
N GLU A 243 -17.63 -24.18 -19.88
CA GLU A 243 -17.92 -22.74 -19.99
C GLU A 243 -16.75 -21.86 -19.54
N LEU A 244 -15.84 -22.41 -18.70
CA LEU A 244 -14.70 -21.70 -18.14
C LEU A 244 -13.36 -22.23 -18.64
N GLU A 245 -13.37 -23.03 -19.69
CA GLU A 245 -12.19 -23.61 -20.33
C GLU A 245 -12.01 -23.09 -21.75
N LYS A 246 -10.79 -23.11 -22.25
CA LYS A 246 -10.43 -22.79 -23.62
C LYS A 246 -9.57 -23.88 -24.24
N GLU A 247 -9.67 -24.09 -25.52
CA GLU A 247 -8.75 -24.93 -26.28
C GLU A 247 -7.44 -24.19 -26.50
N VAL A 248 -6.33 -24.84 -26.18
CA VAL A 248 -4.98 -24.31 -26.42
C VAL A 248 -4.23 -25.26 -27.33
N ASP A 249 -3.80 -24.74 -28.47
CA ASP A 249 -2.90 -25.46 -29.38
C ASP A 249 -1.47 -25.49 -28.80
N TYR A 250 -0.97 -26.66 -28.50
CA TYR A 250 0.41 -26.82 -28.06
C TYR A 250 1.36 -26.76 -29.26
N GLN A 251 2.02 -25.62 -29.46
CA GLN A 251 3.07 -25.49 -30.48
C GLN A 251 4.34 -26.19 -29.96
N GLY A 252 4.54 -27.45 -30.29
CA GLY A 252 5.75 -28.17 -29.89
C GLY A 252 5.65 -29.69 -29.86
N ALA A 253 4.59 -30.28 -30.37
CA ALA A 253 4.48 -31.73 -30.44
C ALA A 253 5.36 -32.31 -31.53
N GLU A 254 6.11 -33.32 -31.16
CA GLU A 254 6.98 -34.11 -32.08
C GLU A 254 6.18 -34.93 -33.10
N ASN A 255 4.83 -35.03 -32.94
CA ASN A 255 3.99 -35.87 -33.79
C ASN A 255 2.77 -35.08 -34.34
N PRO A 256 2.71 -34.77 -35.67
CA PRO A 256 1.61 -34.02 -36.29
C PRO A 256 0.28 -34.75 -36.32
N LEU A 257 0.20 -36.00 -35.91
CA LEU A 257 -1.01 -36.84 -35.93
C LEU A 257 -1.68 -36.99 -34.55
N GLU A 258 -1.09 -36.45 -33.49
CA GLU A 258 -1.73 -36.39 -32.18
C GLU A 258 -2.54 -35.11 -32.05
N ASP A 259 -3.78 -35.24 -31.54
CA ASP A 259 -4.60 -34.08 -31.20
C ASP A 259 -4.01 -33.37 -29.96
N ASN A 260 -3.25 -32.30 -30.23
CA ASN A 260 -2.48 -31.57 -29.23
C ASN A 260 -3.28 -30.47 -28.54
N ARG A 261 -4.61 -30.51 -28.64
CA ARG A 261 -5.49 -29.58 -27.98
C ARG A 261 -5.66 -30.00 -26.52
N HIS A 262 -5.24 -29.13 -25.60
CA HIS A 262 -5.53 -29.26 -24.19
C HIS A 262 -6.52 -28.20 -23.75
N GLN A 263 -7.49 -28.59 -22.92
CA GLN A 263 -8.35 -27.64 -22.26
C GLN A 263 -7.59 -26.93 -21.15
N SER A 264 -7.60 -25.59 -21.16
CA SER A 264 -6.99 -24.74 -20.17
C SER A 264 -8.06 -23.84 -19.56
N LYS A 265 -7.98 -23.60 -18.27
CA LYS A 265 -8.90 -22.67 -17.59
C LYS A 265 -8.71 -21.26 -18.12
N ARG A 266 -9.81 -20.52 -18.27
CA ARG A 266 -9.81 -19.11 -18.64
C ARG A 266 -9.56 -18.17 -17.45
N TYR A 267 -9.21 -18.73 -16.30
CA TYR A 267 -8.82 -17.99 -15.11
C TYR A 267 -7.51 -18.50 -14.52
N SER A 268 -6.77 -17.60 -13.87
CA SER A 268 -5.50 -17.90 -13.22
C SER A 268 -5.35 -17.08 -11.94
N PHE A 269 -4.36 -17.47 -11.12
CA PHE A 269 -4.11 -16.86 -9.82
C PHE A 269 -2.67 -16.32 -9.76
N VAL A 270 -2.51 -15.12 -9.23
CA VAL A 270 -1.18 -14.48 -9.10
C VAL A 270 -1.07 -13.88 -7.70
N ASN A 271 -0.01 -14.26 -6.99
CA ASN A 271 0.37 -13.66 -5.72
C ASN A 271 1.61 -12.78 -5.94
N MET A 272 1.43 -11.47 -5.91
CA MET A 272 2.49 -10.49 -6.16
C MET A 272 3.24 -10.18 -4.86
N LYS A 273 4.54 -10.03 -4.97
CA LYS A 273 5.41 -9.70 -3.84
C LYS A 273 5.69 -8.21 -3.74
N ASP A 274 5.64 -7.52 -4.85
CA ASP A 274 5.96 -6.10 -4.96
C ASP A 274 5.17 -5.41 -6.09
N GLU A 275 5.28 -4.11 -6.12
CA GLU A 275 4.61 -3.23 -7.08
C GLU A 275 5.06 -3.46 -8.53
N SER A 276 6.29 -3.90 -8.74
CA SER A 276 6.82 -4.15 -10.08
C SER A 276 6.18 -5.38 -10.74
N GLU A 277 5.77 -6.35 -9.93
CA GLU A 277 5.02 -7.52 -10.39
C GLU A 277 3.58 -7.12 -10.80
N LEU A 278 2.93 -6.21 -10.08
CA LEU A 278 1.63 -5.67 -10.48
C LEU A 278 1.71 -4.96 -11.83
N ILE A 279 2.69 -4.07 -12.03
CA ILE A 279 2.86 -3.35 -13.29
C ILE A 279 2.99 -4.32 -14.47
N LYS A 280 3.77 -5.41 -14.29
CA LYS A 280 3.90 -6.46 -15.31
C LYS A 280 2.59 -7.19 -15.57
N GLN A 281 1.80 -7.48 -14.52
CA GLN A 281 0.48 -8.11 -14.67
C GLN A 281 -0.49 -7.23 -15.43
N LEU A 282 -0.46 -5.92 -15.16
CA LEU A 282 -1.36 -4.97 -15.81
C LEU A 282 -0.99 -4.68 -17.29
N GLU A 283 0.18 -5.07 -17.78
CA GLU A 283 0.63 -4.78 -19.16
C GLU A 283 -0.38 -5.21 -20.22
N PHE A 284 -1.06 -6.34 -20.02
CA PHE A 284 -2.03 -6.89 -20.96
C PHE A 284 -3.48 -6.84 -20.49
N VAL A 285 -3.74 -6.24 -19.34
CA VAL A 285 -5.07 -6.16 -18.75
C VAL A 285 -5.93 -5.14 -19.50
N ARG A 286 -7.18 -5.54 -19.79
CA ARG A 286 -8.17 -4.71 -20.48
C ARG A 286 -9.10 -3.98 -19.51
N LEU A 287 -9.34 -4.58 -18.34
CA LEU A 287 -10.24 -4.06 -17.32
C LEU A 287 -9.75 -4.49 -15.93
N ILE A 288 -9.64 -3.56 -15.01
CA ILE A 288 -9.33 -3.83 -13.60
C ILE A 288 -10.63 -3.86 -12.80
N VAL A 289 -10.71 -4.79 -11.85
CA VAL A 289 -11.84 -4.93 -10.91
C VAL A 289 -11.30 -4.90 -9.50
N ASP A 290 -11.77 -3.96 -8.68
CA ASP A 290 -11.45 -3.87 -7.25
C ASP A 290 -12.75 -3.59 -6.48
N LEU A 291 -13.33 -4.63 -5.89
CA LEU A 291 -14.58 -4.58 -5.15
C LEU A 291 -14.36 -4.60 -3.62
N ASN A 292 -13.14 -4.38 -3.18
CA ASN A 292 -12.79 -4.27 -1.77
C ASN A 292 -13.46 -3.05 -1.12
N SER A 293 -13.81 -3.17 0.16
CA SER A 293 -14.36 -2.06 0.95
C SER A 293 -13.31 -0.97 1.25
N GLN A 294 -12.05 -1.38 1.29
CA GLN A 294 -10.89 -0.48 1.27
C GLN A 294 -10.07 -0.82 0.02
N PRO A 295 -10.22 -0.05 -1.07
CA PRO A 295 -9.54 -0.33 -2.32
C PRO A 295 -8.02 -0.18 -2.18
N LEU A 296 -7.27 -1.01 -2.91
CA LEU A 296 -5.84 -0.89 -2.99
C LEU A 296 -5.48 0.26 -3.94
N LEU A 297 -5.18 1.43 -3.35
CA LEU A 297 -4.91 2.65 -4.14
C LEU A 297 -3.80 2.47 -5.16
N TYR A 298 -2.78 1.68 -4.82
CA TYR A 298 -1.68 1.41 -5.75
C TYR A 298 -2.16 0.73 -7.04
N THR A 299 -3.09 -0.23 -6.96
CA THR A 299 -3.71 -0.86 -8.13
C THR A 299 -4.50 0.16 -8.97
N GLN A 300 -5.25 1.06 -8.31
CA GLN A 300 -5.97 2.11 -9.01
C GLN A 300 -5.04 3.07 -9.75
N ILE A 301 -3.94 3.47 -9.11
CA ILE A 301 -2.93 4.37 -9.67
C ILE A 301 -2.18 3.70 -10.81
N ALA A 302 -1.78 2.44 -10.65
CA ALA A 302 -1.16 1.67 -11.72
C ALA A 302 -2.11 1.51 -12.92
N GLY A 303 -3.42 1.30 -12.66
CA GLY A 303 -4.44 1.27 -13.69
C GLY A 303 -4.58 2.59 -14.46
N ILE A 304 -4.56 3.73 -13.76
CA ILE A 304 -4.55 5.06 -14.41
C ILE A 304 -3.30 5.21 -15.27
N SER A 305 -2.12 4.85 -14.75
CA SER A 305 -0.84 4.94 -15.46
C SER A 305 -0.82 4.09 -16.72
N ALA A 306 -1.43 2.91 -16.67
CA ALA A 306 -1.58 2.01 -17.82
C ALA A 306 -2.74 2.40 -18.76
N GLY A 307 -3.58 3.36 -18.39
CA GLY A 307 -4.75 3.78 -19.16
C GLY A 307 -5.90 2.78 -19.17
N ILE A 308 -5.99 1.93 -18.14
CA ILE A 308 -6.96 0.84 -18.06
C ILE A 308 -8.20 1.31 -17.29
N PRO A 309 -9.44 1.14 -17.82
CA PRO A 309 -10.66 1.40 -17.07
C PRO A 309 -10.79 0.45 -15.87
N GLN A 310 -11.49 0.92 -14.82
CA GLN A 310 -11.58 0.21 -13.56
C GLN A 310 -13.03 0.07 -13.10
N ILE A 311 -13.40 -1.07 -12.53
CA ILE A 311 -14.69 -1.27 -11.85
C ILE A 311 -14.40 -1.32 -10.34
N ASN A 312 -15.01 -0.39 -9.60
CA ASN A 312 -14.78 -0.25 -8.16
C ASN A 312 -16.11 -0.16 -7.40
N ARG A 313 -16.12 -0.61 -6.15
CA ARG A 313 -17.25 -0.42 -5.23
C ARG A 313 -17.14 0.93 -4.49
N VAL A 314 -15.93 1.35 -4.18
CA VAL A 314 -15.67 2.54 -3.36
C VAL A 314 -15.18 3.68 -4.24
N LYS A 315 -15.77 4.87 -4.05
CA LYS A 315 -15.34 6.09 -4.73
C LYS A 315 -14.03 6.60 -4.12
N THR A 316 -13.06 6.85 -5.00
CA THR A 316 -11.79 7.49 -4.66
C THR A 316 -11.56 8.70 -5.57
N GLU A 317 -10.52 9.48 -5.30
CA GLU A 317 -10.09 10.58 -6.18
C GLU A 317 -9.54 10.11 -7.53
N TYR A 318 -9.14 8.84 -7.62
CA TYR A 318 -8.50 8.26 -8.80
C TYR A 318 -9.51 7.76 -9.83
N VAL A 319 -10.70 7.34 -9.39
CA VAL A 319 -11.71 6.72 -10.26
C VAL A 319 -12.95 7.59 -10.35
N SER A 320 -13.29 7.98 -11.57
CA SER A 320 -14.48 8.78 -11.90
C SER A 320 -15.50 7.93 -12.66
N HIS A 321 -16.72 7.81 -12.11
CA HIS A 321 -17.80 6.99 -12.68
C HIS A 321 -18.11 7.34 -14.14
N GLN A 322 -18.19 6.31 -14.99
CA GLN A 322 -18.43 6.39 -16.44
C GLN A 322 -17.40 7.25 -17.22
N LYS A 323 -16.22 7.44 -16.62
CA LYS A 323 -15.07 8.07 -17.25
C LYS A 323 -13.93 7.08 -17.31
N ASN A 324 -12.97 7.15 -16.38
CA ASN A 324 -11.89 6.16 -16.30
C ASN A 324 -12.25 4.94 -15.43
N GLY A 325 -13.48 4.81 -14.96
CA GLY A 325 -13.96 3.64 -14.25
C GLY A 325 -15.47 3.65 -14.01
N TYR A 326 -15.98 2.56 -13.44
CA TYR A 326 -17.38 2.37 -13.12
C TYR A 326 -17.52 2.10 -11.62
N LEU A 327 -18.34 2.89 -10.92
CA LEU A 327 -18.64 2.68 -9.51
C LEU A 327 -19.89 1.82 -9.41
N LEU A 328 -19.74 0.61 -8.84
CA LEU A 328 -20.84 -0.31 -8.59
C LEU A 328 -21.53 0.02 -7.27
N GLU A 329 -22.84 0.19 -7.32
CA GLU A 329 -23.68 0.24 -6.12
C GLU A 329 -24.08 -1.18 -5.67
N ASN A 330 -24.26 -2.08 -6.64
CA ASN A 330 -24.60 -3.48 -6.41
C ASN A 330 -23.69 -4.38 -7.26
N THR A 331 -23.15 -5.44 -6.67
CA THR A 331 -22.33 -6.44 -7.39
C THR A 331 -23.08 -7.14 -8.51
N ALA A 332 -24.41 -7.26 -8.43
CA ALA A 332 -25.24 -7.81 -9.51
C ALA A 332 -25.14 -7.03 -10.82
N ASP A 333 -24.76 -5.75 -10.78
CA ASP A 333 -24.60 -4.91 -11.96
C ASP A 333 -23.23 -5.03 -12.62
N PHE A 334 -22.39 -5.99 -12.16
CA PHE A 334 -21.03 -6.20 -12.65
C PHE A 334 -20.99 -6.41 -14.17
N ALA A 335 -21.83 -7.28 -14.70
CA ALA A 335 -21.88 -7.55 -16.14
C ALA A 335 -22.14 -6.28 -16.95
N GLN A 336 -23.09 -5.43 -16.53
CA GLN A 336 -23.37 -4.15 -17.17
C GLN A 336 -22.14 -3.23 -17.17
N ALA A 337 -21.43 -3.14 -16.05
CA ALA A 337 -20.24 -2.31 -15.94
C ALA A 337 -19.08 -2.83 -16.79
N ALA A 338 -18.91 -4.15 -16.90
CA ALA A 338 -17.90 -4.78 -17.75
C ALA A 338 -18.20 -4.55 -19.23
N HIS A 339 -19.43 -4.81 -19.67
CA HIS A 339 -19.87 -4.57 -21.05
C HIS A 339 -19.73 -3.10 -21.45
N TYR A 340 -19.96 -2.15 -20.52
CA TYR A 340 -19.81 -0.72 -20.80
C TYR A 340 -18.41 -0.38 -21.38
N TYR A 341 -17.35 -1.03 -20.89
CA TYR A 341 -15.99 -0.80 -21.38
C TYR A 341 -15.52 -1.81 -22.43
N LEU A 342 -15.98 -3.05 -22.38
CA LEU A 342 -15.47 -4.11 -23.25
C LEU A 342 -16.13 -4.13 -24.64
N ASP A 343 -17.41 -3.74 -24.74
CA ASP A 343 -18.15 -3.79 -25.99
C ASP A 343 -17.86 -2.60 -26.90
N SER A 344 -17.29 -1.52 -26.39
CA SER A 344 -17.04 -0.31 -27.17
C SER A 344 -15.58 0.16 -27.06
N LEU A 345 -14.84 0.02 -28.14
CA LEU A 345 -13.48 0.56 -28.23
C LEU A 345 -13.44 2.08 -28.03
N GLN A 346 -14.49 2.79 -28.44
CA GLN A 346 -14.57 4.24 -28.23
C GLN A 346 -14.66 4.57 -26.74
N VAL A 347 -15.56 3.92 -25.98
CA VAL A 347 -15.72 4.13 -24.53
C VAL A 347 -14.43 3.77 -23.80
N TRP A 348 -13.76 2.68 -24.21
CA TRP A 348 -12.47 2.31 -23.63
C TRP A 348 -11.39 3.37 -23.90
N ASN A 349 -11.33 3.92 -25.13
CA ASN A 349 -10.39 4.99 -25.47
C ASN A 349 -10.71 6.29 -24.73
N ASP A 350 -11.97 6.62 -24.52
CA ASP A 350 -12.39 7.77 -23.73
C ASP A 350 -11.94 7.60 -22.27
N ALA A 351 -12.02 6.38 -21.73
CA ALA A 351 -11.50 6.08 -20.39
C ALA A 351 -9.96 6.25 -20.30
N LEU A 352 -9.23 5.85 -21.34
CA LEU A 352 -7.79 6.10 -21.45
C LEU A 352 -7.48 7.62 -21.42
N ILE A 353 -8.22 8.43 -22.17
CA ILE A 353 -8.04 9.89 -22.21
C ILE A 353 -8.27 10.49 -20.80
N HIS A 354 -9.33 10.07 -20.12
CA HIS A 354 -9.59 10.50 -18.74
C HIS A 354 -8.52 10.06 -17.75
N SER A 355 -7.93 8.87 -17.94
CA SER A 355 -6.79 8.42 -17.15
C SER A 355 -5.57 9.33 -17.34
N ILE A 356 -5.29 9.76 -18.58
CA ILE A 356 -4.20 10.72 -18.86
C ILE A 356 -4.44 12.08 -18.17
N GLU A 357 -5.70 12.54 -18.10
CA GLU A 357 -6.05 13.76 -17.36
C GLU A 357 -5.76 13.59 -15.86
N LYS A 358 -6.14 12.44 -15.29
CA LYS A 358 -5.84 12.10 -13.89
C LYS A 358 -4.36 12.01 -13.58
N ILE A 359 -3.54 11.46 -14.48
CA ILE A 359 -2.08 11.43 -14.34
C ILE A 359 -1.53 12.83 -14.11
N LYS A 360 -2.01 13.83 -14.87
CA LYS A 360 -1.52 15.23 -14.75
C LYS A 360 -1.81 15.84 -13.37
N GLU A 361 -2.86 15.38 -12.68
CA GLU A 361 -3.22 15.86 -11.34
C GLU A 361 -2.34 15.28 -10.23
N HIS A 362 -1.68 14.11 -10.49
CA HIS A 362 -0.95 13.29 -9.51
C HIS A 362 0.51 13.08 -9.88
N THR A 363 1.16 14.04 -10.55
CA THR A 363 2.60 14.00 -10.82
C THR A 363 3.41 14.46 -9.60
N GLY A 364 4.67 14.01 -9.50
CA GLY A 364 5.60 14.48 -8.48
C GLY A 364 5.79 16.00 -8.48
N GLU A 365 5.70 16.66 -9.65
CA GLU A 365 5.71 18.12 -9.76
C GLU A 365 4.51 18.76 -9.07
N GLN A 366 3.29 18.23 -9.33
CA GLN A 366 2.07 18.73 -8.68
C GLN A 366 2.06 18.47 -7.17
N PHE A 367 2.65 17.35 -6.74
CA PHE A 367 2.89 17.06 -5.33
C PHE A 367 3.74 18.17 -4.68
N LEU A 368 4.89 18.52 -5.28
CA LEU A 368 5.78 19.55 -4.75
C LEU A 368 5.12 20.93 -4.73
N ILE A 369 4.45 21.33 -5.82
CA ILE A 369 3.75 22.62 -5.90
C ILE A 369 2.69 22.76 -4.78
N LYS A 370 1.89 21.73 -4.55
CA LYS A 370 0.87 21.74 -3.48
C LYS A 370 1.51 21.81 -2.10
N LEU A 371 2.56 21.00 -1.88
CA LEU A 371 3.26 20.94 -0.61
C LEU A 371 3.94 22.29 -0.27
N GLU A 372 4.70 22.84 -1.20
CA GLU A 372 5.39 24.13 -1.04
C GLU A 372 4.39 25.25 -0.70
N LYS A 373 3.29 25.34 -1.44
CA LYS A 373 2.22 26.30 -1.18
C LYS A 373 1.70 26.21 0.26
N TRP A 374 1.42 25.01 0.76
CA TRP A 374 0.90 24.86 2.12
C TRP A 374 1.94 25.14 3.20
N LEU A 375 3.21 24.81 2.94
CA LEU A 375 4.30 25.16 3.84
C LEU A 375 4.49 26.67 3.94
N GLU A 376 4.40 27.40 2.83
CA GLU A 376 4.41 28.86 2.80
C GLU A 376 3.24 29.44 3.60
N GLU A 377 1.98 28.99 3.35
CA GLU A 377 0.78 29.43 4.09
C GLU A 377 0.97 29.29 5.60
N VAL A 378 1.51 28.17 6.05
CA VAL A 378 1.74 27.88 7.48
C VAL A 378 2.86 28.75 8.05
N THR A 379 3.95 28.96 7.31
CA THR A 379 5.09 29.76 7.75
C THR A 379 4.71 31.24 7.87
N TYR A 380 4.05 31.80 6.87
CA TYR A 380 3.56 33.19 6.92
C TYR A 380 2.49 33.41 8.02
N GLY A 381 1.66 32.40 8.31
CA GLY A 381 0.69 32.46 9.40
C GLY A 381 1.31 32.52 10.80
N LYS A 382 2.59 32.15 10.95
CA LYS A 382 3.34 32.26 12.22
C LYS A 382 4.01 33.63 12.42
N GLU A 383 4.23 34.37 11.35
CA GLU A 383 4.88 35.69 11.39
C GLU A 383 3.90 36.84 11.69
N MET A 384 2.61 36.61 11.59
CA MET A 384 1.55 37.54 11.94
C MET A 384 1.02 37.27 13.37
#